data_47544b5e844a6af111a4ffce0b6e67f6
#
_entry.id   47544b5e844a6af111a4ffce0b6e67f6
#
_cell.length_a   1.000
_cell.length_b   1.000
_cell.length_c   1.000
_cell.angle_alpha   90.00
_cell.angle_beta   90.00
_cell.angle_gamma   90.00
#
_symmetry.space_group_name_H-M   'P 1'
#
loop_
_entity.id
_entity.type
_entity.pdbx_description
1 polymer ?
#
loop_
_entity_poly.entity_id
_entity_poly.type
_entity_poly.pdbx_seq_one_letter_code
_entity_poly.pdbx_strand_id
1 'polypeptide(L)'
;MPYVMVQIPNPPAPATPAPTRSVPTSADVARLAGVSRATVSYVLNNARAVRISEPTRRRVREAARELGYVPHAAARSLRAGHSRMVLMPAPAFPVGPLYSRFINELQAALSLLDYTVVQYGTVGVHDDEAARAWAELRPVAVLVPGSGLGPRGVEVLKRSGARAVVTLGPETVEGAHALLMDHDVVGYSAGAHLFDTGRRRIGVVVPGERGLDTFSAPRLAGVRAAVRGTDATMTELPLAHDEEAAASLAARWRDLGLDAVFTYNDEYAMLLMRALQDEGIRIPEETAVVGADDLMLGRLLRPRLSTVHLELPSGQELADLVDRAVHDPSAAPEAHKVLGATVIRRESS
;
A
#
# COMPACT_ATOMS: atom_id res chain seq x y z
N MET A 1 -29.14 51.32 28.72
CA MET A 1 -27.72 51.50 28.42
C MET A 1 -27.56 51.69 26.92
N PRO A 2 -27.08 52.86 26.43
CA PRO A 2 -26.95 53.09 25.00
C PRO A 2 -25.70 52.37 24.47
N TYR A 3 -25.88 51.69 23.33
CA TYR A 3 -24.81 51.03 22.57
C TYR A 3 -23.88 52.11 21.96
N VAL A 4 -22.61 52.08 22.35
CA VAL A 4 -21.55 52.89 21.71
C VAL A 4 -21.13 52.17 20.41
N MET A 5 -21.46 52.75 19.25
CA MET A 5 -20.92 52.33 17.98
C MET A 5 -19.44 52.69 17.90
N VAL A 6 -18.60 51.67 17.94
CA VAL A 6 -17.17 51.81 17.63
C VAL A 6 -17.01 51.90 16.11
N GLN A 7 -16.57 53.04 15.60
CA GLN A 7 -16.19 53.19 14.18
C GLN A 7 -14.94 52.37 13.91
N ILE A 8 -15.07 51.36 13.07
CA ILE A 8 -13.94 50.60 12.55
C ILE A 8 -13.29 51.45 11.43
N PRO A 9 -11.98 51.76 11.53
CA PRO A 9 -11.30 52.51 10.48
C PRO A 9 -11.31 51.72 9.17
N ASN A 10 -11.50 52.44 8.05
CA ASN A 10 -11.47 51.85 6.71
C ASN A 10 -10.15 51.08 6.51
N PRO A 11 -10.20 49.87 5.93
CA PRO A 11 -8.99 49.15 5.59
C PRO A 11 -8.15 49.94 4.58
N PRO A 12 -6.82 49.91 4.64
CA PRO A 12 -5.96 50.56 3.66
C PRO A 12 -6.22 50.01 2.26
N ALA A 13 -6.10 50.88 1.28
CA ALA A 13 -6.29 50.50 -0.13
C ALA A 13 -5.41 49.29 -0.49
N PRO A 14 -5.91 48.36 -1.35
CA PRO A 14 -5.14 47.16 -1.70
C PRO A 14 -3.82 47.57 -2.35
N ALA A 15 -2.71 47.09 -1.78
CA ALA A 15 -1.38 47.28 -2.33
C ALA A 15 -1.36 46.69 -3.77
N THR A 16 -0.78 47.43 -4.70
CA THR A 16 -0.56 46.98 -6.07
C THR A 16 0.09 45.61 -6.09
N PRO A 17 -0.49 44.58 -6.73
CA PRO A 17 0.09 43.22 -6.69
C PRO A 17 1.50 43.29 -7.26
N ALA A 18 2.47 42.79 -6.48
CA ALA A 18 3.83 42.62 -6.95
C ALA A 18 3.81 41.79 -8.26
N PRO A 19 4.69 42.08 -9.25
CA PRO A 19 4.70 41.34 -10.50
C PRO A 19 4.86 39.86 -10.21
N THR A 20 3.89 39.05 -10.65
CA THR A 20 3.92 37.60 -10.53
C THR A 20 5.18 37.10 -11.23
N ARG A 21 6.18 36.61 -10.46
CA ARG A 21 7.36 35.97 -11.04
C ARG A 21 6.86 34.81 -11.91
N SER A 22 7.00 34.96 -13.22
CA SER A 22 6.68 33.88 -14.16
C SER A 22 7.56 32.67 -13.83
N VAL A 23 6.93 31.47 -13.83
CA VAL A 23 7.67 30.22 -13.59
C VAL A 23 8.80 30.10 -14.63
N PRO A 24 10.06 29.91 -14.21
CA PRO A 24 11.19 29.81 -15.14
C PRO A 24 10.96 28.71 -16.18
N THR A 25 11.38 28.95 -17.41
CA THR A 25 11.23 28.02 -18.52
C THR A 25 12.61 27.48 -18.99
N SER A 26 12.61 26.40 -19.78
CA SER A 26 13.83 25.91 -20.42
C SER A 26 14.48 26.94 -21.37
N ALA A 27 13.69 27.91 -21.86
CA ALA A 27 14.20 29.02 -22.66
C ALA A 27 15.02 30.02 -21.82
N ASP A 28 14.61 30.26 -20.58
CA ASP A 28 15.34 31.14 -19.67
C ASP A 28 16.66 30.52 -19.25
N VAL A 29 16.66 29.19 -18.96
CA VAL A 29 17.91 28.45 -18.70
C VAL A 29 18.85 28.49 -19.91
N ALA A 30 18.32 28.29 -21.12
CA ALA A 30 19.09 28.33 -22.36
C ALA A 30 19.76 29.69 -22.58
N ARG A 31 19.02 30.78 -22.34
CA ARG A 31 19.50 32.15 -22.42
C ARG A 31 20.60 32.43 -21.41
N LEU A 32 20.39 32.04 -20.15
CA LEU A 32 21.37 32.27 -19.08
C LEU A 32 22.65 31.42 -19.28
N ALA A 33 22.53 30.18 -19.70
CA ALA A 33 23.66 29.28 -19.93
C ALA A 33 24.37 29.50 -21.28
N GLY A 34 23.84 30.35 -22.18
CA GLY A 34 24.38 30.60 -23.53
C GLY A 34 24.38 29.39 -24.44
N VAL A 35 23.29 28.60 -24.41
CA VAL A 35 23.14 27.35 -25.19
C VAL A 35 21.73 27.25 -25.81
N SER A 36 21.52 26.27 -26.70
CA SER A 36 20.19 26.00 -27.24
C SER A 36 19.26 25.32 -26.21
N ARG A 37 17.93 25.46 -26.38
CA ARG A 37 16.92 24.73 -25.57
C ARG A 37 17.10 23.20 -25.68
N ALA A 38 17.56 22.71 -26.84
CA ALA A 38 17.87 21.30 -27.03
C ALA A 38 19.03 20.86 -26.13
N THR A 39 20.09 21.67 -26.05
CA THR A 39 21.24 21.42 -25.16
C THR A 39 20.82 21.39 -23.69
N VAL A 40 19.98 22.34 -23.24
CA VAL A 40 19.41 22.33 -21.88
C VAL A 40 18.65 21.02 -21.62
N SER A 41 17.79 20.61 -22.57
CA SER A 41 17.05 19.36 -22.46
C SER A 41 17.95 18.14 -22.34
N TYR A 42 18.99 18.04 -23.19
CA TYR A 42 19.95 16.92 -23.14
C TYR A 42 20.73 16.86 -21.83
N VAL A 43 21.15 18.02 -21.31
CA VAL A 43 21.91 18.09 -20.05
C VAL A 43 21.03 17.72 -18.86
N LEU A 44 19.84 18.29 -18.74
CA LEU A 44 18.97 18.11 -17.58
C LEU A 44 18.28 16.75 -17.58
N ASN A 45 18.12 16.09 -18.72
CA ASN A 45 17.57 14.74 -18.84
C ASN A 45 18.65 13.63 -18.92
N ASN A 46 19.93 13.96 -18.65
CA ASN A 46 21.04 13.01 -18.68
C ASN A 46 21.14 12.16 -19.96
N ALA A 47 20.80 12.74 -21.12
CA ALA A 47 20.84 12.03 -22.40
C ALA A 47 22.30 11.60 -22.73
N ARG A 48 22.59 10.31 -22.55
CA ARG A 48 23.93 9.71 -22.74
C ARG A 48 24.36 9.70 -24.22
N ALA A 49 23.38 9.72 -25.14
CA ALA A 49 23.63 9.61 -26.58
C ALA A 49 24.20 10.88 -27.20
N VAL A 50 24.19 12.03 -26.51
CA VAL A 50 24.67 13.32 -27.04
C VAL A 50 25.95 13.74 -26.34
N ARG A 51 27.04 13.88 -27.09
CA ARG A 51 28.31 14.40 -26.59
C ARG A 51 28.18 15.89 -26.26
N ILE A 52 28.07 16.23 -24.99
CA ILE A 52 28.11 17.59 -24.47
C ILE A 52 29.27 17.69 -23.51
N SER A 53 30.12 18.71 -23.68
CA SER A 53 31.30 18.91 -22.83
C SER A 53 30.92 19.16 -21.37
N GLU A 54 31.72 18.71 -20.45
CA GLU A 54 31.49 18.88 -19.00
C GLU A 54 31.35 20.36 -18.57
N PRO A 55 32.15 21.31 -19.11
CA PRO A 55 31.93 22.73 -18.84
C PRO A 55 30.52 23.22 -19.26
N THR A 56 30.01 22.74 -20.39
CA THR A 56 28.66 23.10 -20.84
C THR A 56 27.59 22.48 -19.94
N ARG A 57 27.76 21.23 -19.52
CA ARG A 57 26.87 20.57 -18.55
C ARG A 57 26.82 21.36 -17.24
N ARG A 58 27.97 21.79 -16.75
CA ARG A 58 28.06 22.56 -15.50
C ARG A 58 27.30 23.89 -15.62
N ARG A 59 27.56 24.68 -16.66
CA ARG A 59 26.87 25.98 -16.89
C ARG A 59 25.35 25.82 -16.95
N VAL A 60 24.85 24.80 -17.64
CA VAL A 60 23.40 24.55 -17.73
C VAL A 60 22.80 24.21 -16.36
N ARG A 61 23.49 23.37 -15.58
CA ARG A 61 23.02 22.99 -14.23
C ARG A 61 23.08 24.18 -13.25
N GLU A 62 24.08 25.05 -13.37
CA GLU A 62 24.20 26.27 -12.59
C GLU A 62 23.09 27.26 -12.93
N ALA A 63 22.87 27.51 -14.22
CA ALA A 63 21.77 28.38 -14.68
C ALA A 63 20.37 27.86 -14.24
N ALA A 64 20.14 26.55 -14.31
CA ALA A 64 18.89 25.97 -13.85
C ALA A 64 18.70 26.16 -12.33
N ARG A 65 19.76 26.00 -11.53
CA ARG A 65 19.73 26.22 -10.08
C ARG A 65 19.49 27.71 -9.73
N GLU A 66 20.21 28.60 -10.40
CA GLU A 66 20.07 30.06 -10.19
C GLU A 66 18.64 30.54 -10.47
N LEU A 67 18.01 30.04 -11.53
CA LEU A 67 16.64 30.39 -11.87
C LEU A 67 15.58 29.63 -11.06
N GLY A 68 15.96 28.61 -10.28
CA GLY A 68 15.01 27.70 -9.66
C GLY A 68 14.22 26.87 -10.68
N TYR A 69 14.79 26.63 -11.86
CA TYR A 69 14.11 25.89 -12.93
C TYR A 69 14.08 24.39 -12.63
N VAL A 70 12.88 23.82 -12.62
CA VAL A 70 12.64 22.38 -12.55
C VAL A 70 12.06 21.90 -13.89
N PRO A 71 12.66 20.88 -14.53
CA PRO A 71 12.12 20.32 -15.77
C PRO A 71 10.66 19.83 -15.57
N HIS A 72 9.74 20.32 -16.39
CA HIS A 72 8.33 19.97 -16.29
C HIS A 72 8.10 18.51 -16.71
N ALA A 73 7.56 17.68 -15.82
CA ALA A 73 7.35 16.24 -16.04
C ALA A 73 6.46 15.98 -17.27
N ALA A 74 5.36 16.73 -17.43
CA ALA A 74 4.47 16.60 -18.58
C ALA A 74 5.17 16.93 -19.91
N ALA A 75 6.08 17.93 -19.95
CA ALA A 75 6.85 18.24 -21.15
C ALA A 75 7.90 17.16 -21.48
N ARG A 76 8.39 16.42 -20.48
CA ARG A 76 9.24 15.24 -20.70
C ARG A 76 8.42 14.10 -21.28
N SER A 77 7.27 13.80 -20.69
CA SER A 77 6.35 12.74 -21.12
C SER A 77 5.87 12.95 -22.56
N LEU A 78 5.54 14.20 -22.92
CA LEU A 78 5.11 14.53 -24.28
C LEU A 78 6.20 14.23 -25.33
N ARG A 79 7.48 14.47 -25.01
CA ARG A 79 8.61 14.18 -25.91
C ARG A 79 8.96 12.69 -25.95
N ALA A 80 8.84 12.00 -24.84
CA ALA A 80 9.12 10.55 -24.74
C ALA A 80 7.95 9.70 -25.30
N GLY A 81 6.78 10.29 -25.49
CA GLY A 81 5.55 9.58 -25.86
C GLY A 81 4.89 8.82 -24.71
N HIS A 82 5.51 8.80 -23.53
CA HIS A 82 4.96 8.16 -22.32
C HIS A 82 5.46 8.87 -21.07
N SER A 83 4.70 8.77 -19.98
CA SER A 83 5.13 9.24 -18.66
C SER A 83 6.10 8.25 -18.02
N ARG A 84 6.69 8.63 -16.88
CA ARG A 84 7.38 7.71 -15.98
C ARG A 84 6.63 7.58 -14.65
N MET A 85 5.34 7.87 -14.69
CA MET A 85 4.46 7.80 -13.53
C MET A 85 3.94 6.38 -13.35
N VAL A 86 4.18 5.80 -12.19
CA VAL A 86 3.51 4.60 -11.70
C VAL A 86 2.42 5.07 -10.75
N LEU A 87 1.17 4.81 -11.09
CA LEU A 87 0.03 5.18 -10.29
C LEU A 87 -0.34 4.01 -9.37
N MET A 88 -0.54 4.32 -8.10
CA MET A 88 -1.07 3.38 -7.11
C MET A 88 -2.35 3.97 -6.51
N PRO A 89 -3.52 3.43 -6.84
CA PRO A 89 -4.73 3.80 -6.15
C PRO A 89 -4.61 3.53 -4.65
N ALA A 90 -5.12 4.44 -3.83
CA ALA A 90 -5.22 4.20 -2.40
C ALA A 90 -6.16 3.01 -2.16
N PRO A 91 -5.80 2.07 -1.29
CA PRO A 91 -6.64 0.92 -1.01
C PRO A 91 -7.96 1.36 -0.36
N ALA A 92 -9.04 0.63 -0.64
CA ALA A 92 -10.36 0.87 -0.06
C ALA A 92 -10.53 0.20 1.32
N PHE A 93 -9.44 -0.17 1.97
CA PHE A 93 -9.39 -0.81 3.28
C PHE A 93 -8.38 -0.10 4.21
N PRO A 94 -8.54 -0.21 5.53
CA PRO A 94 -7.56 0.29 6.49
C PRO A 94 -6.19 -0.34 6.28
N VAL A 95 -5.14 0.49 6.20
CA VAL A 95 -3.77 0.04 5.96
C VAL A 95 -3.01 -0.14 7.28
N GLY A 96 -2.47 -1.34 7.47
CA GLY A 96 -1.60 -1.66 8.61
C GLY A 96 -0.11 -1.44 8.32
N PRO A 97 0.74 -1.66 9.35
CA PRO A 97 2.20 -1.49 9.25
C PRO A 97 2.86 -2.37 8.18
N LEU A 98 2.38 -3.60 7.98
CA LEU A 98 2.91 -4.51 6.96
C LEU A 98 2.74 -3.92 5.55
N TYR A 99 1.53 -3.46 5.22
CA TYR A 99 1.25 -2.81 3.93
C TYR A 99 2.10 -1.56 3.73
N SER A 100 2.19 -0.70 4.76
CA SER A 100 2.97 0.53 4.70
C SER A 100 4.45 0.24 4.42
N ARG A 101 5.04 -0.77 5.08
CA ARG A 101 6.42 -1.20 4.84
C ARG A 101 6.61 -1.68 3.39
N PHE A 102 5.75 -2.58 2.92
CA PHE A 102 5.79 -3.12 1.57
C PHE A 102 5.73 -2.01 0.50
N ILE A 103 4.81 -1.05 0.65
CA ILE A 103 4.69 0.08 -0.28
C ILE A 103 5.92 0.98 -0.25
N ASN A 104 6.50 1.25 0.92
CA ASN A 104 7.72 2.06 1.02
C ASN A 104 8.91 1.39 0.32
N GLU A 105 9.08 0.08 0.47
CA GLU A 105 10.12 -0.69 -0.22
C GLU A 105 9.93 -0.65 -1.74
N LEU A 106 8.70 -0.85 -2.21
CA LEU A 106 8.34 -0.77 -3.62
C LEU A 106 8.60 0.62 -4.20
N GLN A 107 8.19 1.68 -3.51
CA GLN A 107 8.44 3.06 -3.95
C GLN A 107 9.94 3.36 -4.07
N ALA A 108 10.73 2.90 -3.10
CA ALA A 108 12.19 3.06 -3.14
C ALA A 108 12.79 2.33 -4.36
N ALA A 109 12.39 1.09 -4.61
CA ALA A 109 12.86 0.30 -5.74
C ALA A 109 12.46 0.91 -7.10
N LEU A 110 11.21 1.33 -7.26
CA LEU A 110 10.74 2.02 -8.47
C LEU A 110 11.46 3.34 -8.71
N SER A 111 11.80 4.07 -7.65
CA SER A 111 12.56 5.31 -7.75
C SER A 111 13.99 5.09 -8.27
N LEU A 112 14.64 3.96 -7.93
CA LEU A 112 15.95 3.58 -8.47
C LEU A 112 15.90 3.28 -9.98
N LEU A 113 14.72 2.90 -10.49
CA LEU A 113 14.44 2.71 -11.92
C LEU A 113 13.92 3.98 -12.59
N ASP A 114 14.09 5.16 -11.96
CA ASP A 114 13.62 6.48 -12.42
C ASP A 114 12.09 6.59 -12.59
N TYR A 115 11.27 5.75 -11.96
CA TYR A 115 9.82 5.95 -11.90
C TYR A 115 9.43 6.91 -10.79
N THR A 116 8.36 7.67 -11.02
CA THR A 116 7.71 8.51 -10.01
C THR A 116 6.44 7.81 -9.57
N VAL A 117 6.37 7.37 -8.32
CA VAL A 117 5.16 6.74 -7.77
C VAL A 117 4.21 7.83 -7.26
N VAL A 118 2.96 7.74 -7.67
CA VAL A 118 1.88 8.63 -7.22
C VAL A 118 0.79 7.79 -6.57
N GLN A 119 0.54 8.00 -5.28
CA GLN A 119 -0.63 7.44 -4.62
C GLN A 119 -1.84 8.33 -4.92
N TYR A 120 -2.91 7.73 -5.45
CA TYR A 120 -4.10 8.45 -5.87
C TYR A 120 -5.31 8.02 -5.04
N GLY A 121 -5.81 8.95 -4.22
CA GLY A 121 -7.01 8.69 -3.40
C GLY A 121 -8.27 8.88 -4.23
N THR A 122 -9.07 7.82 -4.34
CA THR A 122 -10.43 7.88 -4.89
C THR A 122 -11.39 7.38 -3.81
N VAL A 123 -11.98 8.28 -3.07
CA VAL A 123 -13.01 7.91 -2.10
C VAL A 123 -14.34 7.69 -2.84
N GLY A 124 -14.87 6.45 -2.75
CA GLY A 124 -16.21 6.15 -3.27
C GLY A 124 -16.32 5.95 -4.78
N VAL A 125 -15.21 5.92 -5.52
CA VAL A 125 -15.18 5.64 -6.96
C VAL A 125 -14.69 4.22 -7.19
N HIS A 126 -15.46 3.41 -7.92
CA HIS A 126 -15.18 1.99 -8.11
C HIS A 126 -15.16 1.62 -9.61
N ASP A 127 -14.54 0.49 -9.93
CA ASP A 127 -14.54 -0.15 -11.25
C ASP A 127 -14.11 0.76 -12.43
N ASP A 128 -14.92 0.85 -13.46
CA ASP A 128 -14.63 1.56 -14.71
C ASP A 128 -14.50 3.08 -14.52
N GLU A 129 -15.20 3.67 -13.55
CA GLU A 129 -15.11 5.09 -13.24
C GLU A 129 -13.76 5.43 -12.60
N ALA A 130 -13.30 4.60 -11.68
CA ALA A 130 -11.98 4.72 -11.09
C ALA A 130 -10.88 4.60 -12.17
N ALA A 131 -10.99 3.61 -13.06
CA ALA A 131 -10.04 3.43 -14.15
C ALA A 131 -9.97 4.64 -15.08
N ARG A 132 -11.10 5.32 -15.37
CA ARG A 132 -11.12 6.55 -16.16
C ARG A 132 -10.42 7.71 -15.47
N ALA A 133 -10.68 7.91 -14.17
CA ALA A 133 -10.01 8.95 -13.40
C ALA A 133 -8.47 8.72 -13.34
N TRP A 134 -8.04 7.47 -13.20
CA TRP A 134 -6.61 7.13 -13.25
C TRP A 134 -6.01 7.36 -14.64
N ALA A 135 -6.76 7.04 -15.70
CA ALA A 135 -6.35 7.22 -17.08
C ALA A 135 -6.10 8.69 -17.46
N GLU A 136 -6.81 9.65 -16.84
CA GLU A 136 -6.59 11.09 -17.04
C GLU A 136 -5.17 11.53 -16.70
N LEU A 137 -4.52 10.89 -15.74
CA LEU A 137 -3.14 11.15 -15.34
C LEU A 137 -2.11 10.54 -16.31
N ARG A 138 -2.55 9.72 -17.27
CA ARG A 138 -1.70 9.03 -18.24
C ARG A 138 -0.49 8.33 -17.61
N PRO A 139 -0.69 7.46 -16.61
CA PRO A 139 0.40 6.71 -16.00
C PRO A 139 1.01 5.72 -17.01
N VAL A 140 2.31 5.43 -16.88
CA VAL A 140 2.95 4.38 -17.67
C VAL A 140 2.60 2.99 -17.13
N ALA A 141 2.37 2.90 -15.82
CA ALA A 141 1.92 1.69 -15.15
C ALA A 141 0.90 2.02 -14.05
N VAL A 142 0.00 1.09 -13.77
CA VAL A 142 -0.95 1.17 -12.66
C VAL A 142 -0.84 -0.10 -11.82
N LEU A 143 -0.62 0.05 -10.51
CA LEU A 143 -0.59 -1.04 -9.54
C LEU A 143 -1.82 -0.95 -8.65
N VAL A 144 -2.73 -1.91 -8.77
CA VAL A 144 -4.03 -1.88 -8.09
C VAL A 144 -4.05 -2.89 -6.95
N PRO A 145 -4.07 -2.43 -5.67
CA PRO A 145 -4.24 -3.32 -4.53
C PRO A 145 -5.70 -3.75 -4.39
N GLY A 146 -5.91 -5.05 -4.09
CA GLY A 146 -7.23 -5.63 -3.89
C GLY A 146 -7.97 -5.95 -5.20
N SER A 147 -9.29 -6.05 -5.13
CA SER A 147 -10.17 -6.50 -6.22
C SER A 147 -10.90 -5.34 -6.96
N GLY A 148 -10.40 -4.11 -6.83
CA GLY A 148 -11.12 -2.91 -7.32
C GLY A 148 -10.99 -2.60 -8.82
N LEU A 149 -10.55 -3.56 -9.66
CA LEU A 149 -10.39 -3.34 -11.09
C LEU A 149 -10.86 -4.57 -11.90
N GLY A 150 -11.82 -4.37 -12.79
CA GLY A 150 -12.28 -5.40 -13.73
C GLY A 150 -11.58 -5.32 -15.10
N PRO A 151 -11.84 -6.29 -16.01
CA PRO A 151 -11.24 -6.35 -17.34
C PRO A 151 -11.46 -5.07 -18.18
N ARG A 152 -12.65 -4.47 -18.08
CA ARG A 152 -12.97 -3.20 -18.76
C ARG A 152 -12.10 -2.06 -18.28
N GLY A 153 -11.85 -1.97 -16.98
CA GLY A 153 -10.96 -0.95 -16.41
C GLY A 153 -9.51 -1.13 -16.89
N VAL A 154 -9.03 -2.38 -16.99
CA VAL A 154 -7.71 -2.69 -17.59
C VAL A 154 -7.65 -2.18 -19.04
N GLU A 155 -8.70 -2.44 -19.82
CA GLU A 155 -8.77 -1.99 -21.22
C GLU A 155 -8.75 -0.43 -21.32
N VAL A 156 -9.49 0.27 -20.47
CA VAL A 156 -9.49 1.73 -20.41
C VAL A 156 -8.09 2.27 -20.15
N LEU A 157 -7.38 1.71 -19.14
CA LEU A 157 -6.03 2.12 -18.80
C LEU A 157 -5.04 1.88 -19.96
N LYS A 158 -5.08 0.70 -20.57
CA LYS A 158 -4.20 0.38 -21.73
C LYS A 158 -4.47 1.26 -22.94
N ARG A 159 -5.73 1.51 -23.28
CA ARG A 159 -6.11 2.42 -24.37
C ARG A 159 -5.69 3.86 -24.12
N SER A 160 -5.61 4.30 -22.86
CA SER A 160 -5.14 5.64 -22.51
C SER A 160 -3.62 5.78 -22.45
N GLY A 161 -2.87 4.69 -22.66
CA GLY A 161 -1.42 4.71 -22.77
C GLY A 161 -0.66 4.03 -21.62
N ALA A 162 -1.35 3.40 -20.67
CA ALA A 162 -0.69 2.56 -19.67
C ALA A 162 -0.07 1.32 -20.36
N ARG A 163 1.22 1.12 -20.16
CA ARG A 163 1.97 0.00 -20.73
C ARG A 163 1.89 -1.24 -19.86
N ALA A 164 1.73 -1.06 -18.54
CA ALA A 164 1.55 -2.14 -17.59
C ALA A 164 0.36 -1.86 -16.66
N VAL A 165 -0.42 -2.90 -16.39
CA VAL A 165 -1.42 -2.93 -15.31
C VAL A 165 -1.11 -4.17 -14.48
N VAL A 166 -0.92 -3.99 -13.17
CA VAL A 166 -0.59 -5.06 -12.22
C VAL A 166 -1.62 -5.04 -11.10
N THR A 167 -2.25 -6.17 -10.84
CA THR A 167 -3.18 -6.35 -9.72
C THR A 167 -2.50 -7.11 -8.58
N LEU A 168 -2.76 -6.70 -7.34
CA LEU A 168 -2.29 -7.35 -6.12
C LEU A 168 -3.52 -7.84 -5.35
N GLY A 169 -3.91 -9.10 -5.52
CA GLY A 169 -5.14 -9.61 -4.93
C GLY A 169 -5.31 -11.12 -5.07
N PRO A 170 -6.49 -11.65 -4.70
CA PRO A 170 -6.72 -13.10 -4.71
C PRO A 170 -6.93 -13.69 -6.12
N GLU A 171 -7.27 -12.86 -7.10
CA GLU A 171 -7.70 -13.32 -8.43
C GLU A 171 -6.94 -12.63 -9.56
N THR A 172 -6.91 -13.31 -10.71
CA THR A 172 -6.39 -12.71 -11.95
C THR A 172 -7.45 -11.83 -12.60
N VAL A 173 -7.02 -10.74 -13.23
CA VAL A 173 -7.87 -9.88 -14.06
C VAL A 173 -7.37 -9.97 -15.50
N GLU A 174 -8.29 -10.23 -16.44
CA GLU A 174 -7.95 -10.35 -17.86
C GLU A 174 -7.20 -9.11 -18.36
N GLY A 175 -6.08 -9.33 -19.01
CA GLY A 175 -5.24 -8.27 -19.55
C GLY A 175 -4.28 -7.61 -18.55
N ALA A 176 -4.33 -7.93 -17.25
CA ALA A 176 -3.41 -7.42 -16.24
C ALA A 176 -2.41 -8.51 -15.78
N HIS A 177 -1.20 -8.10 -15.43
CA HIS A 177 -0.32 -8.97 -14.64
C HIS A 177 -0.90 -9.10 -13.23
N ALA A 178 -0.75 -10.27 -12.59
CA ALA A 178 -1.33 -10.52 -11.28
C ALA A 178 -0.27 -11.02 -10.29
N LEU A 179 -0.24 -10.40 -9.12
CA LEU A 179 0.40 -10.94 -7.93
C LEU A 179 -0.69 -11.55 -7.05
N LEU A 180 -0.80 -12.87 -7.09
CA LEU A 180 -1.83 -13.60 -6.39
C LEU A 180 -1.45 -13.79 -4.93
N MET A 181 -2.22 -13.17 -4.06
CA MET A 181 -2.06 -13.19 -2.60
C MET A 181 -3.17 -14.06 -2.00
N ASP A 182 -2.86 -15.34 -1.84
CA ASP A 182 -3.78 -16.32 -1.30
C ASP A 182 -3.69 -16.35 0.23
N HIS A 183 -4.58 -15.64 0.89
CA HIS A 183 -4.57 -15.49 2.34
C HIS A 183 -5.09 -16.71 3.11
N ASP A 184 -5.58 -17.76 2.45
CA ASP A 184 -6.00 -18.99 3.13
C ASP A 184 -4.80 -19.72 3.76
N VAL A 185 -3.63 -19.67 3.14
CA VAL A 185 -2.39 -20.24 3.70
C VAL A 185 -2.03 -19.64 5.07
N VAL A 186 -2.37 -18.38 5.32
CA VAL A 186 -2.13 -17.70 6.61
C VAL A 186 -3.01 -18.32 7.70
N GLY A 187 -4.32 -18.43 7.42
CA GLY A 187 -5.26 -19.06 8.34
C GLY A 187 -4.99 -20.55 8.54
N TYR A 188 -4.64 -21.26 7.47
CA TYR A 188 -4.28 -22.67 7.56
C TYR A 188 -3.07 -22.89 8.46
N SER A 189 -2.00 -22.11 8.29
CA SER A 189 -0.79 -22.22 9.11
C SER A 189 -1.06 -21.93 10.59
N ALA A 190 -1.88 -20.90 10.88
CA ALA A 190 -2.27 -20.59 12.25
C ALA A 190 -3.13 -21.70 12.88
N GLY A 191 -4.14 -22.19 12.16
CA GLY A 191 -5.04 -23.25 12.63
C GLY A 191 -4.30 -24.57 12.87
N ALA A 192 -3.44 -24.98 11.93
CA ALA A 192 -2.62 -26.16 12.06
C ALA A 192 -1.68 -26.07 13.27
N HIS A 193 -1.00 -24.92 13.44
CA HIS A 193 -0.13 -24.70 14.60
C HIS A 193 -0.89 -24.82 15.93
N LEU A 194 -2.06 -24.20 16.05
CA LEU A 194 -2.88 -24.26 17.26
C LEU A 194 -3.34 -25.70 17.54
N PHE A 195 -3.77 -26.42 16.51
CA PHE A 195 -4.14 -27.83 16.63
C PHE A 195 -2.96 -28.71 17.06
N ASP A 196 -1.80 -28.55 16.44
CA ASP A 196 -0.58 -29.32 16.72
C ASP A 196 -0.04 -29.05 18.13
N THR A 197 -0.30 -27.85 18.69
CA THR A 197 0.02 -27.51 20.09
C THR A 197 -1.03 -28.00 21.11
N GLY A 198 -2.03 -28.77 20.66
CA GLY A 198 -3.02 -29.43 21.52
C GLY A 198 -4.30 -28.63 21.75
N ARG A 199 -4.48 -27.48 21.04
CA ARG A 199 -5.70 -26.66 21.16
C ARG A 199 -6.84 -27.27 20.35
N ARG A 200 -8.05 -27.20 20.88
CA ARG A 200 -9.23 -27.87 20.30
C ARG A 200 -10.43 -26.97 20.12
N ARG A 201 -10.51 -25.84 20.81
CA ARG A 201 -11.62 -24.89 20.72
C ARG A 201 -11.07 -23.52 20.32
N ILE A 202 -10.97 -23.33 19.01
CA ILE A 202 -10.21 -22.21 18.40
C ILE A 202 -11.18 -21.08 18.03
N GLY A 203 -11.00 -19.91 18.63
CA GLY A 203 -11.60 -18.67 18.16
C GLY A 203 -10.88 -18.12 16.94
N VAL A 204 -11.60 -17.51 16.02
CA VAL A 204 -11.02 -16.80 14.88
C VAL A 204 -11.60 -15.40 14.84
N VAL A 205 -10.76 -14.38 15.04
CA VAL A 205 -11.18 -12.99 14.99
C VAL A 205 -11.45 -12.57 13.55
N VAL A 206 -12.67 -12.06 13.33
CA VAL A 206 -13.10 -11.48 12.06
C VAL A 206 -13.25 -9.96 12.27
N PRO A 207 -12.44 -9.13 11.57
CA PRO A 207 -12.51 -7.68 11.71
C PRO A 207 -13.87 -7.11 11.28
N GLY A 208 -14.31 -6.08 11.96
CA GLY A 208 -15.56 -5.37 11.63
C GLY A 208 -15.39 -4.27 10.57
N GLU A 209 -14.16 -3.91 10.24
CA GLU A 209 -13.82 -2.80 9.35
C GLU A 209 -14.07 -3.18 7.88
N ARG A 210 -14.70 -2.25 7.15
CA ARG A 210 -15.03 -2.45 5.73
C ARG A 210 -13.77 -2.66 4.87
N GLY A 211 -13.87 -3.61 3.95
CA GLY A 211 -12.81 -3.91 2.99
C GLY A 211 -11.76 -4.89 3.49
N LEU A 212 -11.74 -5.24 4.78
CA LEU A 212 -10.85 -6.27 5.32
C LEU A 212 -11.35 -7.70 5.07
N ASP A 213 -12.58 -7.86 4.64
CA ASP A 213 -13.19 -9.14 4.26
C ASP A 213 -12.41 -9.85 3.14
N THR A 214 -11.84 -9.11 2.20
CA THR A 214 -10.94 -9.63 1.16
C THR A 214 -9.77 -10.45 1.74
N PHE A 215 -9.32 -10.13 2.94
CA PHE A 215 -8.21 -10.82 3.61
C PHE A 215 -8.70 -11.76 4.71
N SER A 216 -9.71 -11.35 5.49
CA SER A 216 -10.17 -12.11 6.65
C SER A 216 -10.98 -13.36 6.26
N ALA A 217 -11.79 -13.28 5.21
CA ALA A 217 -12.59 -14.43 4.77
C ALA A 217 -11.72 -15.61 4.28
N PRO A 218 -10.65 -15.42 3.46
CA PRO A 218 -9.71 -16.50 3.14
C PRO A 218 -8.97 -17.02 4.38
N ARG A 219 -8.50 -16.13 5.30
CA ARG A 219 -7.85 -16.57 6.54
C ARG A 219 -8.77 -17.46 7.38
N LEU A 220 -10.05 -17.08 7.50
CA LEU A 220 -11.07 -17.89 8.17
C LEU A 220 -11.29 -19.25 7.48
N ALA A 221 -11.34 -19.26 6.15
CA ALA A 221 -11.46 -20.49 5.37
C ALA A 221 -10.24 -21.41 5.55
N GLY A 222 -9.04 -20.83 5.65
CA GLY A 222 -7.81 -21.55 5.94
C GLY A 222 -7.83 -22.24 7.30
N VAL A 223 -8.24 -21.54 8.39
CA VAL A 223 -8.39 -22.19 9.71
C VAL A 223 -9.41 -23.32 9.65
N ARG A 224 -10.56 -23.08 9.00
CA ARG A 224 -11.60 -24.12 8.81
C ARG A 224 -11.05 -25.34 8.06
N ALA A 225 -10.20 -25.13 7.07
CA ALA A 225 -9.54 -26.22 6.34
C ALA A 225 -8.53 -26.99 7.23
N ALA A 226 -7.76 -26.29 8.06
CA ALA A 226 -6.79 -26.90 8.97
C ALA A 226 -7.43 -27.81 10.01
N VAL A 227 -8.62 -27.46 10.52
CA VAL A 227 -9.31 -28.27 11.55
C VAL A 227 -10.29 -29.28 10.96
N ARG A 228 -10.48 -29.29 9.65
CA ARG A 228 -11.43 -30.21 8.99
C ARG A 228 -11.03 -31.69 9.20
N GLY A 229 -11.98 -32.49 9.69
CA GLY A 229 -11.77 -33.92 9.95
C GLY A 229 -10.95 -34.23 11.19
N THR A 230 -10.70 -33.21 12.03
CA THR A 230 -10.10 -33.36 13.36
C THR A 230 -11.16 -33.27 14.46
N ASP A 231 -10.75 -33.41 15.71
CA ASP A 231 -11.58 -33.21 16.91
C ASP A 231 -11.64 -31.73 17.36
N ALA A 232 -10.98 -30.81 16.63
CA ALA A 232 -11.02 -29.40 16.93
C ALA A 232 -12.27 -28.70 16.36
N THR A 233 -12.75 -27.69 17.07
CA THR A 233 -13.85 -26.80 16.66
C THR A 233 -13.36 -25.39 16.45
N MET A 234 -14.08 -24.65 15.61
CA MET A 234 -13.77 -23.26 15.30
C MET A 234 -14.99 -22.38 15.57
N THR A 235 -14.79 -21.21 16.18
CA THR A 235 -15.82 -20.20 16.45
C THR A 235 -15.37 -18.86 15.85
N GLU A 236 -16.23 -18.24 15.05
CA GLU A 236 -16.00 -16.90 14.52
C GLU A 236 -16.25 -15.85 15.60
N LEU A 237 -15.34 -14.90 15.73
CA LEU A 237 -15.36 -13.83 16.72
C LEU A 237 -15.33 -12.48 16.03
N PRO A 238 -16.51 -11.88 15.70
CA PRO A 238 -16.52 -10.51 15.20
C PRO A 238 -15.91 -9.56 16.22
N LEU A 239 -14.95 -8.73 15.79
CA LEU A 239 -14.25 -7.78 16.64
C LEU A 239 -13.93 -6.51 15.84
N ALA A 240 -14.42 -5.35 16.33
CA ALA A 240 -13.95 -4.06 15.86
C ALA A 240 -12.57 -3.75 16.46
N HIS A 241 -11.74 -2.97 15.75
CA HIS A 241 -10.42 -2.60 16.23
C HIS A 241 -10.48 -1.44 17.23
N ASP A 242 -11.14 -1.67 18.36
CA ASP A 242 -11.25 -0.72 19.48
C ASP A 242 -11.21 -1.43 20.84
N GLU A 243 -10.84 -0.68 21.89
CA GLU A 243 -10.66 -1.21 23.24
C GLU A 243 -11.96 -1.69 23.88
N GLU A 244 -13.10 -1.02 23.62
CA GLU A 244 -14.40 -1.37 24.19
C GLU A 244 -14.91 -2.71 23.63
N ALA A 245 -14.78 -2.91 22.32
CA ALA A 245 -15.14 -4.17 21.67
C ALA A 245 -14.25 -5.33 22.19
N ALA A 246 -12.95 -5.10 22.37
CA ALA A 246 -12.04 -6.11 22.90
C ALA A 246 -12.38 -6.45 24.38
N ALA A 247 -12.63 -5.45 25.22
CA ALA A 247 -13.04 -5.65 26.61
C ALA A 247 -14.36 -6.43 26.70
N SER A 248 -15.35 -6.07 25.86
CA SER A 248 -16.65 -6.78 25.80
C SER A 248 -16.51 -8.23 25.36
N LEU A 249 -15.59 -8.54 24.45
CA LEU A 249 -15.27 -9.92 24.07
C LEU A 249 -14.58 -10.67 25.20
N ALA A 250 -13.60 -10.05 25.84
CA ALA A 250 -12.82 -10.65 26.92
C ALA A 250 -13.66 -10.95 28.15
N ALA A 251 -14.62 -10.08 28.54
CA ALA A 251 -15.50 -10.27 29.68
C ALA A 251 -16.34 -11.56 29.58
N ARG A 252 -16.68 -12.01 28.39
CA ARG A 252 -17.42 -13.27 28.15
C ARG A 252 -16.55 -14.45 27.71
N TRP A 253 -15.23 -14.29 27.74
CA TRP A 253 -14.28 -15.30 27.18
C TRP A 253 -14.43 -16.67 27.82
N ARG A 254 -14.57 -16.72 29.15
CA ARG A 254 -14.75 -17.99 29.86
C ARG A 254 -16.01 -18.74 29.47
N ASP A 255 -17.08 -18.02 29.17
CA ASP A 255 -18.36 -18.59 28.72
C ASP A 255 -18.25 -19.18 27.30
N LEU A 256 -17.40 -18.60 26.46
CA LEU A 256 -17.13 -19.15 25.12
C LEU A 256 -16.35 -20.47 25.18
N GLY A 257 -15.67 -20.74 26.30
CA GLY A 257 -14.93 -21.96 26.52
C GLY A 257 -13.79 -22.22 25.54
N LEU A 258 -13.23 -21.16 24.92
CA LEU A 258 -12.14 -21.25 23.96
C LEU A 258 -10.80 -21.48 24.65
N ASP A 259 -9.94 -22.29 24.03
CA ASP A 259 -8.58 -22.56 24.52
C ASP A 259 -7.49 -21.94 23.61
N ALA A 260 -7.89 -21.37 22.49
CA ALA A 260 -7.00 -20.63 21.58
C ALA A 260 -7.74 -19.61 20.76
N VAL A 261 -7.01 -18.64 20.22
CA VAL A 261 -7.50 -17.69 19.24
C VAL A 261 -6.45 -17.37 18.18
N PHE A 262 -6.87 -17.40 16.93
CA PHE A 262 -6.18 -16.76 15.82
C PHE A 262 -6.82 -15.42 15.56
N THR A 263 -6.03 -14.37 15.66
CA THR A 263 -6.52 -13.00 15.38
C THR A 263 -6.23 -12.61 13.94
N TYR A 264 -7.00 -11.65 13.42
CA TYR A 264 -6.84 -11.20 12.04
C TYR A 264 -5.37 -10.81 11.75
N ASN A 265 -4.76 -10.01 12.63
CA ASN A 265 -3.34 -9.67 12.58
C ASN A 265 -2.78 -9.39 13.99
N ASP A 266 -1.51 -8.96 14.06
CA ASP A 266 -0.85 -8.67 15.33
C ASP A 266 -1.46 -7.47 16.07
N GLU A 267 -2.05 -6.50 15.37
CA GLU A 267 -2.70 -5.35 16.02
C GLU A 267 -3.96 -5.79 16.78
N TYR A 268 -4.79 -6.65 16.17
CA TYR A 268 -5.93 -7.28 16.85
C TYR A 268 -5.47 -8.23 17.97
N ALA A 269 -4.34 -8.91 17.78
CA ALA A 269 -3.78 -9.76 18.84
C ALA A 269 -3.37 -8.92 20.05
N MET A 270 -2.66 -7.82 19.87
CA MET A 270 -2.24 -6.93 20.94
C MET A 270 -3.43 -6.39 21.73
N LEU A 271 -4.46 -5.95 21.01
CA LEU A 271 -5.69 -5.43 21.59
C LEU A 271 -6.41 -6.50 22.43
N LEU A 272 -6.63 -7.69 21.86
CA LEU A 272 -7.34 -8.78 22.56
C LEU A 272 -6.51 -9.35 23.71
N MET A 273 -5.21 -9.52 23.55
CA MET A 273 -4.32 -9.99 24.63
C MET A 273 -4.40 -9.08 25.85
N ARG A 274 -4.39 -7.75 25.64
CA ARG A 274 -4.52 -6.79 26.73
C ARG A 274 -5.86 -6.96 27.45
N ALA A 275 -6.96 -7.03 26.71
CA ALA A 275 -8.29 -7.21 27.30
C ALA A 275 -8.43 -8.55 28.05
N LEU A 276 -7.89 -9.64 27.50
CA LEU A 276 -7.88 -10.95 28.18
C LEU A 276 -7.07 -10.92 29.47
N GLN A 277 -5.92 -10.23 29.49
CA GLN A 277 -5.09 -10.08 30.70
C GLN A 277 -5.80 -9.25 31.78
N ASP A 278 -6.55 -8.21 31.40
CA ASP A 278 -7.34 -7.40 32.34
C ASP A 278 -8.46 -8.22 33.02
N GLU A 279 -9.02 -9.23 32.30
CA GLU A 279 -9.95 -10.23 32.83
C GLU A 279 -9.26 -11.38 33.59
N GLY A 280 -7.94 -11.31 33.77
CA GLY A 280 -7.14 -12.32 34.47
C GLY A 280 -7.02 -13.66 33.73
N ILE A 281 -7.18 -13.69 32.41
CA ILE A 281 -6.99 -14.87 31.58
C ILE A 281 -5.50 -15.02 31.28
N ARG A 282 -4.96 -16.20 31.62
CA ARG A 282 -3.54 -16.48 31.43
C ARG A 282 -3.25 -16.93 30.01
N ILE A 283 -2.25 -16.29 29.41
CA ILE A 283 -1.77 -16.57 28.07
C ILE A 283 -0.34 -17.11 28.17
N PRO A 284 -0.03 -18.30 27.66
CA PRO A 284 -0.86 -19.19 26.83
C PRO A 284 -1.63 -20.27 27.61
N GLU A 285 -1.53 -20.34 28.95
CA GLU A 285 -1.97 -21.51 29.73
C GLU A 285 -3.48 -21.78 29.56
N GLU A 286 -4.33 -20.73 29.70
CA GLU A 286 -5.78 -20.85 29.52
C GLU A 286 -6.16 -20.61 28.06
N THR A 287 -5.49 -19.68 27.38
CA THR A 287 -5.79 -19.32 26.00
C THR A 287 -4.52 -19.02 25.23
N ALA A 288 -4.22 -19.81 24.21
CA ALA A 288 -3.15 -19.49 23.26
C ALA A 288 -3.60 -18.39 22.29
N VAL A 289 -2.69 -17.47 21.95
CA VAL A 289 -2.96 -16.38 21.01
C VAL A 289 -1.94 -16.42 19.88
N VAL A 290 -2.42 -16.37 18.64
CA VAL A 290 -1.62 -16.28 17.42
C VAL A 290 -2.09 -15.11 16.60
N GLY A 291 -1.17 -14.22 16.22
CA GLY A 291 -1.41 -13.11 15.31
C GLY A 291 -0.99 -13.42 13.86
N ALA A 292 -0.89 -12.39 13.05
CA ALA A 292 -0.27 -12.42 11.72
C ALA A 292 0.44 -11.08 11.44
N ASP A 293 1.42 -11.08 10.54
CA ASP A 293 2.23 -9.95 10.04
C ASP A 293 3.64 -9.83 10.66
N ASP A 294 3.94 -10.54 11.74
CA ASP A 294 5.23 -10.52 12.48
C ASP A 294 5.72 -9.08 12.79
N LEU A 295 4.85 -8.28 13.37
CA LEU A 295 5.18 -6.91 13.76
C LEU A 295 6.20 -6.88 14.91
N MET A 296 7.10 -5.89 14.87
CA MET A 296 8.11 -5.70 15.92
C MET A 296 7.49 -5.57 17.32
N LEU A 297 6.35 -4.89 17.45
CA LEU A 297 5.66 -4.69 18.72
C LEU A 297 5.22 -6.00 19.36
N GLY A 298 4.83 -7.01 18.59
CA GLY A 298 4.49 -8.33 19.09
C GLY A 298 5.63 -9.01 19.88
N ARG A 299 6.88 -8.68 19.56
CA ARG A 299 8.09 -9.17 20.26
C ARG A 299 8.32 -8.50 21.61
N LEU A 300 7.69 -7.35 21.85
CA LEU A 300 7.83 -6.56 23.07
C LEU A 300 6.74 -6.85 24.10
N LEU A 301 5.71 -7.59 23.72
CA LEU A 301 4.62 -7.99 24.62
C LEU A 301 5.08 -8.97 25.72
N ARG A 302 4.22 -9.17 26.71
CA ARG A 302 4.34 -10.19 27.75
C ARG A 302 3.00 -10.91 27.87
N PRO A 303 2.93 -12.18 27.46
CA PRO A 303 3.96 -12.98 26.74
C PRO A 303 4.23 -12.45 25.33
N ARG A 304 5.40 -12.76 24.73
CA ARG A 304 5.73 -12.39 23.34
C ARG A 304 4.77 -13.08 22.38
N LEU A 305 4.24 -12.35 21.44
CA LEU A 305 3.21 -12.82 20.51
C LEU A 305 3.78 -13.80 19.48
N SER A 306 3.22 -15.00 19.44
CA SER A 306 3.34 -15.92 18.31
C SER A 306 2.52 -15.40 17.14
N THR A 307 3.04 -15.50 15.93
CA THR A 307 2.42 -14.86 14.76
C THR A 307 2.70 -15.63 13.47
N VAL A 308 1.89 -15.44 12.46
CA VAL A 308 2.17 -15.92 11.12
C VAL A 308 2.96 -14.84 10.38
N HIS A 309 4.19 -15.15 10.00
CA HIS A 309 4.98 -14.31 9.11
C HIS A 309 4.51 -14.50 7.67
N LEU A 310 4.20 -13.39 7.01
CA LEU A 310 3.80 -13.36 5.60
C LEU A 310 5.04 -13.13 4.73
N GLU A 311 5.36 -14.13 3.90
CA GLU A 311 6.45 -14.06 2.93
C GLU A 311 5.92 -13.35 1.68
N LEU A 312 6.17 -12.04 1.60
CA LEU A 312 5.82 -11.20 0.46
C LEU A 312 7.03 -11.06 -0.48
N PRO A 313 6.81 -10.81 -1.79
CA PRO A 313 7.90 -10.45 -2.68
C PRO A 313 8.55 -9.16 -2.19
N SER A 314 9.85 -9.03 -2.41
CA SER A 314 10.55 -7.78 -2.12
C SER A 314 10.05 -6.64 -3.02
N GLY A 315 10.16 -5.40 -2.55
CA GLY A 315 9.86 -4.23 -3.37
C GLY A 315 10.65 -4.21 -4.68
N GLN A 316 11.88 -4.78 -4.70
CA GLN A 316 12.71 -4.86 -5.91
C GLN A 316 12.13 -5.86 -6.93
N GLU A 317 11.73 -7.06 -6.50
CA GLU A 317 11.13 -8.07 -7.40
C GLU A 317 9.88 -7.53 -8.09
N LEU A 318 9.04 -6.81 -7.35
CA LEU A 318 7.84 -6.18 -7.91
C LEU A 318 8.20 -5.00 -8.83
N ALA A 319 9.19 -4.18 -8.47
CA ALA A 319 9.65 -3.10 -9.32
C ALA A 319 10.22 -3.63 -10.65
N ASP A 320 10.97 -4.73 -10.62
CA ASP A 320 11.51 -5.39 -11.81
C ASP A 320 10.39 -5.96 -12.70
N LEU A 321 9.34 -6.52 -12.11
CA LEU A 321 8.16 -6.98 -12.85
C LEU A 321 7.48 -5.81 -13.57
N VAL A 322 7.25 -4.71 -12.86
CA VAL A 322 6.66 -3.50 -13.43
C VAL A 322 7.52 -2.96 -14.57
N ASP A 323 8.83 -2.88 -14.38
CA ASP A 323 9.78 -2.36 -15.38
C ASP A 323 9.79 -3.24 -16.64
N ARG A 324 9.84 -4.57 -16.49
CA ARG A 324 9.73 -5.50 -17.63
C ARG A 324 8.41 -5.31 -18.38
N ALA A 325 7.29 -5.26 -17.67
CA ALA A 325 5.97 -5.08 -18.28
C ALA A 325 5.83 -3.72 -18.99
N VAL A 326 6.46 -2.67 -18.48
CA VAL A 326 6.52 -1.36 -19.15
C VAL A 326 7.38 -1.41 -20.41
N HIS A 327 8.48 -2.15 -20.41
CA HIS A 327 9.38 -2.24 -21.56
C HIS A 327 8.82 -3.15 -22.67
N ASP A 328 8.10 -4.21 -22.31
CA ASP A 328 7.43 -5.10 -23.27
C ASP A 328 5.90 -5.17 -23.01
N PRO A 329 5.15 -4.13 -23.40
CA PRO A 329 3.70 -4.09 -23.18
C PRO A 329 2.91 -5.08 -24.04
N SER A 330 3.56 -5.77 -24.98
CA SER A 330 2.98 -6.82 -25.84
C SER A 330 3.12 -8.22 -25.23
N ALA A 331 3.93 -8.39 -24.21
CA ALA A 331 4.05 -9.66 -23.50
C ALA A 331 2.70 -10.11 -22.92
N ALA A 332 2.48 -11.42 -22.90
CA ALA A 332 1.31 -11.97 -22.25
C ALA A 332 1.33 -11.65 -20.75
N PRO A 333 0.17 -11.33 -20.15
CA PRO A 333 0.09 -11.10 -18.72
C PRO A 333 0.58 -12.30 -17.91
N GLU A 334 1.43 -12.06 -16.93
CA GLU A 334 1.96 -13.07 -16.02
C GLU A 334 1.15 -13.08 -14.72
N ALA A 335 0.96 -14.26 -14.13
CA ALA A 335 0.36 -14.41 -12.81
C ALA A 335 1.32 -15.17 -11.89
N HIS A 336 1.67 -14.57 -10.76
CA HIS A 336 2.59 -15.14 -9.79
C HIS A 336 1.90 -15.30 -8.44
N LYS A 337 1.95 -16.50 -7.86
CA LYS A 337 1.61 -16.70 -6.45
C LYS A 337 2.78 -16.19 -5.61
N VAL A 338 2.50 -15.22 -4.75
CA VAL A 338 3.55 -14.45 -4.07
C VAL A 338 3.42 -14.42 -2.54
N LEU A 339 2.45 -15.14 -1.98
CA LEU A 339 2.25 -15.20 -0.54
C LEU A 339 2.60 -16.59 0.00
N GLY A 340 3.65 -16.64 0.82
CA GLY A 340 3.95 -17.73 1.74
C GLY A 340 3.56 -17.36 3.17
N ALA A 341 3.44 -18.37 4.04
CA ALA A 341 3.06 -18.19 5.45
C ALA A 341 3.81 -19.16 6.35
N THR A 342 4.60 -18.63 7.28
CA THR A 342 5.37 -19.41 8.26
C THR A 342 5.03 -18.97 9.69
N VAL A 343 4.70 -19.92 10.57
CA VAL A 343 4.44 -19.60 11.99
C VAL A 343 5.74 -19.31 12.72
N ILE A 344 5.81 -18.14 13.33
CA ILE A 344 6.86 -17.74 14.26
C ILE A 344 6.34 -17.98 15.68
N ARG A 345 6.65 -19.15 16.21
CA ARG A 345 6.28 -19.49 17.59
C ARG A 345 7.06 -18.67 18.60
N ARG A 346 6.36 -18.12 19.59
CA ARG A 346 6.89 -17.39 20.75
C ARG A 346 6.22 -17.87 22.04
N GLU A 347 5.95 -16.95 22.97
CA GLU A 347 5.48 -17.28 24.31
C GLU A 347 3.94 -17.37 24.40
N SER A 348 3.18 -16.82 23.44
CA SER A 348 1.71 -16.73 23.52
C SER A 348 0.98 -17.96 22.96
N SER A 349 1.70 -18.99 22.45
CA SER A 349 1.07 -20.21 21.94
C SER A 349 1.92 -21.45 22.13
#